data_7d020e6a82bf27f4a0f142a331781ad9
#
_entry.id   7d020e6a82bf27f4a0f142a331781ad9
#
_cell.length_a   1.000
_cell.length_b   1.000
_cell.length_c   1.000
_cell.angle_alpha   90.00
_cell.angle_beta   90.00
_cell.angle_gamma   90.00
#
_symmetry.space_group_name_H-M   'P 1'
#
loop_
_entity.id
_entity.type
_entity.pdbx_description
1 polymer ?
#
loop_
_entity_poly.entity_id
_entity_poly.type
_entity_poly.pdbx_seq_one_letter_code
_entity_poly.pdbx_strand_id
1 'polypeptide(L)'
;MIEETAEGEESVRRDGRQGLYAAFVIVVAVPVLAFVGYEYLGSPQALDPVFMQQQQQNMTGMQGHSEADLMDSIKLLEDRLKENPDNADGWMMLAKTYASFKNWKESSRAFAEVNRLVPHNPDVLADWADVLAATTGSIEGKPQELIEEALKIDPMHWKELALMGTLCYDKRDFKGAVTYWERMRSGTEQGSEEWRQITENIEQARRMGGLPDETSAMQPAP
;
A
#
# COMPACT_ATOMS: atom_id res chain seq x y z
N MET A 1 10.36 -71.70 -22.26
CA MET A 1 11.50 -70.79 -22.49
C MET A 1 11.35 -69.90 -23.74
N ILE A 2 10.17 -69.81 -24.33
CA ILE A 2 9.91 -68.96 -25.51
C ILE A 2 8.87 -67.84 -25.17
N GLU A 3 8.08 -68.01 -24.11
CA GLU A 3 7.09 -66.99 -23.69
C GLU A 3 7.67 -65.81 -22.93
N GLU A 4 8.80 -66.04 -22.22
CA GLU A 4 9.44 -65.02 -21.38
C GLU A 4 10.15 -63.90 -22.16
N THR A 5 10.50 -64.20 -23.44
CA THR A 5 11.13 -63.20 -24.32
C THR A 5 10.13 -62.24 -24.98
N ALA A 6 8.87 -62.68 -25.16
CA ALA A 6 7.82 -61.85 -25.80
C ALA A 6 7.27 -60.76 -24.85
N GLU A 7 7.13 -61.06 -23.54
CA GLU A 7 6.69 -60.09 -22.53
C GLU A 7 7.75 -59.01 -22.26
N GLY A 8 9.04 -59.36 -22.32
CA GLY A 8 10.12 -58.38 -22.16
C GLY A 8 10.19 -57.39 -23.31
N GLU A 9 9.97 -57.78 -24.55
CA GLU A 9 9.97 -56.88 -25.73
C GLU A 9 8.74 -55.97 -25.78
N GLU A 10 7.60 -56.46 -25.30
CA GLU A 10 6.36 -55.65 -25.27
C GLU A 10 6.41 -54.57 -24.16
N SER A 11 7.01 -54.84 -23.01
CA SER A 11 7.18 -53.89 -21.93
C SER A 11 8.18 -52.77 -22.30
N VAL A 12 9.29 -53.10 -22.96
CA VAL A 12 10.30 -52.13 -23.44
C VAL A 12 9.71 -51.25 -24.56
N ARG A 13 8.84 -51.80 -25.42
CA ARG A 13 8.15 -51.01 -26.46
C ARG A 13 7.10 -50.06 -25.89
N ARG A 14 6.40 -50.43 -24.82
CA ARG A 14 5.43 -49.53 -24.14
C ARG A 14 6.15 -48.37 -23.43
N ASP A 15 7.27 -48.65 -22.77
CA ASP A 15 8.01 -47.63 -22.07
C ASP A 15 8.64 -46.61 -23.03
N GLY A 16 9.19 -47.08 -24.16
CA GLY A 16 9.72 -46.19 -25.20
C GLY A 16 8.65 -45.27 -25.85
N ARG A 17 7.42 -45.76 -26.01
CA ARG A 17 6.31 -44.93 -26.54
C ARG A 17 5.80 -43.91 -25.54
N GLN A 18 5.74 -44.25 -24.23
CA GLN A 18 5.35 -43.32 -23.19
C GLN A 18 6.42 -42.20 -23.02
N GLY A 19 7.71 -42.53 -23.10
CA GLY A 19 8.78 -41.54 -23.10
C GLY A 19 8.74 -40.61 -24.32
N LEU A 20 8.37 -41.12 -25.49
CA LEU A 20 8.24 -40.30 -26.70
C LEU A 20 7.04 -39.34 -26.64
N TYR A 21 5.90 -39.78 -26.07
CA TYR A 21 4.74 -38.91 -25.83
C TYR A 21 5.04 -37.87 -24.77
N ALA A 22 5.72 -38.21 -23.68
CA ALA A 22 6.12 -37.27 -22.67
C ALA A 22 7.09 -36.20 -23.23
N ALA A 23 8.07 -36.61 -24.02
CA ALA A 23 8.99 -35.70 -24.70
C ALA A 23 8.25 -34.79 -25.71
N PHE A 24 7.28 -35.32 -26.46
CA PHE A 24 6.48 -34.54 -27.40
C PHE A 24 5.60 -33.51 -26.69
N VAL A 25 5.01 -33.86 -25.53
CA VAL A 25 4.21 -32.93 -24.71
C VAL A 25 5.10 -31.83 -24.17
N ILE A 26 6.30 -32.10 -23.67
CA ILE A 26 7.21 -31.09 -23.14
C ILE A 26 7.75 -30.18 -24.24
N VAL A 27 8.14 -30.74 -25.37
CA VAL A 27 8.80 -29.98 -26.46
C VAL A 27 7.82 -29.18 -27.33
N VAL A 28 6.59 -29.66 -27.45
CA VAL A 28 5.60 -29.04 -28.36
C VAL A 28 4.42 -28.42 -27.61
N ALA A 29 3.80 -29.14 -26.67
CA ALA A 29 2.56 -28.68 -26.02
C ALA A 29 2.86 -27.51 -25.02
N VAL A 30 3.97 -27.58 -24.31
CA VAL A 30 4.34 -26.50 -23.37
C VAL A 30 4.64 -25.17 -24.08
N PRO A 31 5.45 -25.13 -25.16
CA PRO A 31 5.61 -23.88 -25.92
C PRO A 31 4.33 -23.37 -26.59
N VAL A 32 3.47 -24.28 -27.06
CA VAL A 32 2.19 -23.89 -27.67
C VAL A 32 1.23 -23.31 -26.63
N LEU A 33 1.14 -23.92 -25.44
CA LEU A 33 0.34 -23.39 -24.33
C LEU A 33 0.93 -22.07 -23.79
N ALA A 34 2.24 -21.94 -23.74
CA ALA A 34 2.90 -20.70 -23.39
C ALA A 34 2.64 -19.59 -24.42
N PHE A 35 2.65 -19.93 -25.71
CA PHE A 35 2.35 -18.99 -26.78
C PHE A 35 0.87 -18.57 -26.77
N VAL A 36 -0.05 -19.54 -26.62
CA VAL A 36 -1.49 -19.24 -26.48
C VAL A 36 -1.78 -18.45 -25.22
N GLY A 37 -1.16 -18.80 -24.10
CA GLY A 37 -1.26 -18.02 -22.86
C GLY A 37 -0.71 -16.60 -23.01
N TYR A 38 0.37 -16.44 -23.77
CA TYR A 38 0.95 -15.13 -24.07
C TYR A 38 0.02 -14.29 -24.96
N GLU A 39 -0.62 -14.88 -26.00
CA GLU A 39 -1.57 -14.18 -26.87
C GLU A 39 -2.87 -13.79 -26.12
N TYR A 40 -3.34 -14.64 -25.16
CA TYR A 40 -4.59 -14.40 -24.43
C TYR A 40 -4.45 -13.58 -23.16
N LEU A 41 -3.33 -13.69 -22.43
CA LEU A 41 -3.07 -13.00 -21.15
C LEU A 41 -1.89 -12.03 -21.22
N GLY A 42 -1.02 -12.15 -22.22
CA GLY A 42 0.10 -11.25 -22.43
C GLY A 42 -0.33 -9.97 -23.15
N SER A 43 0.45 -8.92 -23.03
CA SER A 43 0.36 -7.75 -23.88
C SER A 43 1.40 -7.88 -24.99
N PRO A 44 1.08 -8.45 -26.16
CA PRO A 44 2.03 -8.63 -27.27
C PRO A 44 2.64 -7.31 -27.72
N GLN A 45 1.93 -6.21 -27.50
CA GLN A 45 2.43 -4.85 -27.75
C GLN A 45 3.63 -4.46 -26.86
N ALA A 46 3.82 -5.12 -25.71
CA ALA A 46 4.95 -4.84 -24.83
C ALA A 46 6.31 -5.25 -25.41
N LEU A 47 6.33 -6.12 -26.41
CA LEU A 47 7.54 -6.53 -27.14
C LEU A 47 7.72 -5.81 -28.48
N ASP A 48 6.76 -4.97 -28.88
CA ASP A 48 6.91 -4.14 -30.07
C ASP A 48 7.99 -3.07 -29.83
N PRO A 49 9.07 -3.05 -30.65
CA PRO A 49 10.12 -2.03 -30.52
C PRO A 49 9.57 -0.61 -30.62
N VAL A 50 8.50 -0.38 -31.39
CA VAL A 50 7.85 0.93 -31.53
C VAL A 50 7.11 1.29 -30.25
N PHE A 51 6.39 0.33 -29.64
CA PHE A 51 5.71 0.54 -28.37
C PHE A 51 6.69 0.77 -27.21
N MET A 52 7.79 0.01 -27.17
CA MET A 52 8.89 0.20 -26.20
C MET A 52 9.56 1.57 -26.37
N GLN A 53 9.77 2.00 -27.61
CA GLN A 53 10.34 3.30 -27.93
C GLN A 53 9.38 4.45 -27.58
N GLN A 54 8.08 4.25 -27.79
CA GLN A 54 7.04 5.21 -27.42
C GLN A 54 6.86 5.30 -25.91
N GLN A 55 6.92 4.18 -25.20
CA GLN A 55 6.94 4.16 -23.73
C GLN A 55 8.21 4.82 -23.18
N GLN A 56 9.35 4.57 -23.79
CA GLN A 56 10.62 5.23 -23.44
C GLN A 56 10.57 6.74 -23.71
N GLN A 57 9.98 7.17 -24.82
CA GLN A 57 9.74 8.60 -25.12
C GLN A 57 8.74 9.23 -24.16
N ASN A 58 7.69 8.51 -23.76
CA ASN A 58 6.73 8.99 -22.74
C ASN A 58 7.38 9.07 -21.36
N MET A 59 8.25 8.10 -20.99
CA MET A 59 9.01 8.16 -19.73
C MET A 59 10.09 9.24 -19.75
N THR A 60 10.73 9.46 -20.91
CA THR A 60 11.71 10.57 -21.07
C THR A 60 11.00 11.92 -21.13
N GLY A 61 9.77 11.98 -21.64
CA GLY A 61 8.92 13.18 -21.58
C GLY A 61 8.47 13.49 -20.14
N MET A 62 8.23 12.48 -19.30
CA MET A 62 7.99 12.66 -17.87
C MET A 62 9.26 12.98 -17.05
N GLN A 63 10.43 12.55 -17.50
CA GLN A 63 11.72 12.91 -16.89
C GLN A 63 12.28 14.24 -17.41
N GLY A 64 11.64 14.84 -18.43
CA GLY A 64 12.10 16.07 -19.08
C GLY A 64 11.54 17.36 -18.52
N HIS A 65 10.70 17.33 -17.47
CA HIS A 65 10.39 18.54 -16.73
C HIS A 65 11.62 18.91 -15.89
N SER A 66 12.33 19.93 -16.32
CA SER A 66 13.42 20.49 -15.52
C SER A 66 12.84 20.96 -14.18
N GLU A 67 13.64 20.98 -13.13
CA GLU A 67 13.23 21.54 -11.84
C GLU A 67 12.69 22.97 -12.01
N ALA A 68 13.19 23.69 -13.00
CA ALA A 68 12.68 25.02 -13.41
C ALA A 68 11.22 24.96 -13.93
N ASP A 69 10.90 24.01 -14.82
CA ASP A 69 9.54 23.87 -15.38
C ASP A 69 8.52 23.50 -14.30
N LEU A 70 8.95 22.70 -13.31
CA LEU A 70 8.12 22.35 -12.16
C LEU A 70 7.89 23.56 -11.24
N MET A 71 8.92 24.37 -11.00
CA MET A 71 8.81 25.61 -10.22
C MET A 71 7.91 26.63 -10.91
N ASP A 72 7.98 26.76 -12.23
CA ASP A 72 7.10 27.63 -13.00
C ASP A 72 5.65 27.13 -12.95
N SER A 73 5.44 25.82 -12.97
CA SER A 73 4.09 25.20 -12.82
C SER A 73 3.50 25.46 -11.44
N ILE A 74 4.30 25.34 -10.38
CA ILE A 74 3.91 25.67 -9.01
C ILE A 74 3.49 27.13 -8.92
N LYS A 75 4.31 28.05 -9.44
CA LYS A 75 4.03 29.48 -9.44
C LYS A 75 2.74 29.83 -10.21
N LEU A 76 2.53 29.19 -11.36
CA LEU A 76 1.30 29.36 -12.12
C LEU A 76 0.07 28.90 -11.33
N LEU A 77 0.19 27.77 -10.61
CA LEU A 77 -0.88 27.28 -9.75
C LEU A 77 -1.14 28.22 -8.58
N GLU A 78 -0.10 28.74 -7.92
CA GLU A 78 -0.23 29.75 -6.88
C GLU A 78 -0.95 31.02 -7.38
N ASP A 79 -0.57 31.52 -8.56
CA ASP A 79 -1.19 32.72 -9.13
C ASP A 79 -2.67 32.48 -9.45
N ARG A 80 -3.05 31.31 -9.99
CA ARG A 80 -4.44 30.92 -10.18
C ARG A 80 -5.22 30.82 -8.86
N LEU A 81 -4.59 30.35 -7.79
CA LEU A 81 -5.22 30.26 -6.47
C LEU A 81 -5.39 31.63 -5.80
N LYS A 82 -4.56 32.63 -6.13
CA LYS A 82 -4.80 34.04 -5.73
C LYS A 82 -6.03 34.62 -6.40
N GLU A 83 -6.26 34.25 -7.68
CA GLU A 83 -7.44 34.68 -8.44
C GLU A 83 -8.71 33.91 -8.04
N ASN A 84 -8.56 32.63 -7.69
CA ASN A 84 -9.66 31.77 -7.26
C ASN A 84 -9.30 31.05 -5.94
N PRO A 85 -9.40 31.75 -4.79
CA PRO A 85 -8.96 31.21 -3.50
C PRO A 85 -9.86 30.11 -2.93
N ASP A 86 -11.05 29.93 -3.49
CA ASP A 86 -12.02 28.91 -3.02
C ASP A 86 -11.89 27.56 -3.76
N ASN A 87 -10.84 27.39 -4.56
CA ASN A 87 -10.56 26.14 -5.28
C ASN A 87 -9.82 25.15 -4.35
N ALA A 88 -10.58 24.34 -3.61
CA ALA A 88 -10.03 23.34 -2.68
C ALA A 88 -9.14 22.29 -3.38
N ASP A 89 -9.51 21.84 -4.59
CA ASP A 89 -8.72 20.86 -5.35
C ASP A 89 -7.37 21.45 -5.77
N GLY A 90 -7.35 22.73 -6.16
CA GLY A 90 -6.11 23.42 -6.47
C GLY A 90 -5.19 23.56 -5.25
N TRP A 91 -5.74 23.90 -4.07
CA TRP A 91 -4.98 23.93 -2.82
C TRP A 91 -4.46 22.54 -2.42
N MET A 92 -5.26 21.48 -2.61
CA MET A 92 -4.84 20.10 -2.37
C MET A 92 -3.69 19.69 -3.29
N MET A 93 -3.79 20.04 -4.58
CA MET A 93 -2.70 19.78 -5.53
C MET A 93 -1.42 20.50 -5.12
N LEU A 94 -1.51 21.77 -4.73
CA LEU A 94 -0.38 22.58 -4.28
C LEU A 94 0.25 21.99 -3.01
N ALA A 95 -0.57 21.58 -2.05
CA ALA A 95 -0.13 20.95 -0.79
C ALA A 95 0.67 19.69 -1.06
N LYS A 96 0.14 18.77 -1.87
CA LYS A 96 0.81 17.50 -2.22
C LYS A 96 2.07 17.73 -3.05
N THR A 97 2.05 18.72 -3.94
CA THR A 97 3.24 19.09 -4.73
C THR A 97 4.36 19.59 -3.81
N TYR A 98 4.08 20.52 -2.91
CA TYR A 98 5.09 20.98 -1.95
C TYR A 98 5.59 19.86 -1.02
N ALA A 99 4.72 18.94 -0.59
CA ALA A 99 5.12 17.77 0.19
C ALA A 99 6.11 16.87 -0.57
N SER A 100 5.88 16.63 -1.86
CA SER A 100 6.77 15.81 -2.70
C SER A 100 8.18 16.43 -2.84
N PHE A 101 8.28 17.75 -2.80
CA PHE A 101 9.56 18.49 -2.77
C PHE A 101 10.11 18.70 -1.35
N LYS A 102 9.47 18.10 -0.33
CA LYS A 102 9.82 18.27 1.08
C LYS A 102 9.78 19.74 1.56
N ASN A 103 9.04 20.57 0.85
CA ASN A 103 8.74 21.93 1.28
C ASN A 103 7.56 21.92 2.25
N TRP A 104 7.83 21.36 3.44
CA TRP A 104 6.81 21.06 4.45
C TRP A 104 6.05 22.30 4.91
N LYS A 105 6.74 23.44 4.99
CA LYS A 105 6.14 24.71 5.43
C LYS A 105 5.04 25.16 4.48
N GLU A 106 5.33 25.24 3.18
CA GLU A 106 4.35 25.70 2.19
C GLU A 106 3.27 24.65 1.96
N SER A 107 3.63 23.35 2.03
CA SER A 107 2.66 22.26 2.04
C SER A 107 1.65 22.41 3.19
N SER A 108 2.13 22.63 4.42
CA SER A 108 1.25 22.81 5.59
C SER A 108 0.32 24.04 5.45
N ARG A 109 0.81 25.14 4.85
CA ARG A 109 -0.03 26.32 4.56
C ARG A 109 -1.14 25.98 3.57
N ALA A 110 -0.81 25.25 2.51
CA ALA A 110 -1.79 24.85 1.51
C ALA A 110 -2.82 23.87 2.10
N PHE A 111 -2.42 22.92 2.94
CA PHE A 111 -3.37 22.05 3.67
C PHE A 111 -4.27 22.82 4.61
N ALA A 112 -3.79 23.90 5.26
CA ALA A 112 -4.63 24.75 6.09
C ALA A 112 -5.75 25.40 5.26
N GLU A 113 -5.46 25.83 4.02
CA GLU A 113 -6.49 26.35 3.11
C GLU A 113 -7.47 25.27 2.66
N VAL A 114 -6.98 24.05 2.36
CA VAL A 114 -7.86 22.90 2.08
C VAL A 114 -8.81 22.66 3.24
N ASN A 115 -8.30 22.59 4.46
CA ASN A 115 -9.14 22.35 5.65
C ASN A 115 -10.12 23.50 5.93
N ARG A 116 -9.76 24.74 5.60
CA ARG A 116 -10.69 25.89 5.66
C ARG A 116 -11.87 25.73 4.70
N LEU A 117 -11.60 25.22 3.48
CA LEU A 117 -12.60 25.09 2.42
C LEU A 117 -13.43 23.80 2.55
N VAL A 118 -12.81 22.72 2.98
CA VAL A 118 -13.42 21.39 3.14
C VAL A 118 -13.13 20.90 4.58
N PRO A 119 -13.78 21.48 5.59
CA PRO A 119 -13.57 21.09 6.96
C PRO A 119 -14.10 19.67 7.22
N HIS A 120 -13.53 19.02 8.22
CA HIS A 120 -13.92 17.68 8.66
C HIS A 120 -13.74 16.56 7.60
N ASN A 121 -12.74 16.71 6.73
CA ASN A 121 -12.32 15.60 5.86
C ASN A 121 -11.18 14.83 6.54
N PRO A 122 -11.37 13.55 6.91
CA PRO A 122 -10.37 12.78 7.64
C PRO A 122 -9.08 12.58 6.85
N ASP A 123 -9.16 12.40 5.52
CA ASP A 123 -7.97 12.24 4.66
C ASP A 123 -7.13 13.52 4.62
N VAL A 124 -7.79 14.69 4.57
CA VAL A 124 -7.09 16.00 4.61
C VAL A 124 -6.37 16.19 5.93
N LEU A 125 -7.04 15.88 7.04
CA LEU A 125 -6.46 16.00 8.39
C LEU A 125 -5.27 15.04 8.55
N ALA A 126 -5.38 13.81 8.05
CA ALA A 126 -4.34 12.81 8.06
C ALA A 126 -3.12 13.24 7.23
N ASP A 127 -3.31 13.65 5.97
CA ASP A 127 -2.24 14.13 5.10
C ASP A 127 -1.54 15.38 5.68
N TRP A 128 -2.30 16.28 6.30
CA TRP A 128 -1.73 17.45 6.97
C TRP A 128 -0.94 17.08 8.21
N ALA A 129 -1.41 16.12 9.00
CA ALA A 129 -0.68 15.61 10.15
C ALA A 129 0.68 15.02 9.75
N ASP A 130 0.73 14.26 8.65
CA ASP A 130 1.99 13.71 8.10
C ASP A 130 2.99 14.82 7.74
N VAL A 131 2.52 15.87 7.08
CA VAL A 131 3.36 17.03 6.71
C VAL A 131 3.92 17.73 7.93
N LEU A 132 3.09 17.93 8.97
CA LEU A 132 3.53 18.53 10.22
C LEU A 132 4.49 17.62 10.97
N ALA A 133 4.24 16.31 11.01
CA ALA A 133 5.15 15.33 11.62
C ALA A 133 6.50 15.31 10.89
N ALA A 134 6.50 15.40 9.55
CA ALA A 134 7.73 15.50 8.76
C ALA A 134 8.53 16.80 9.06
N THR A 135 7.83 17.87 9.42
CA THR A 135 8.46 19.15 9.80
C THR A 135 9.16 19.08 11.16
N THR A 136 8.52 18.43 12.12
CA THR A 136 8.97 18.38 13.53
C THR A 136 9.79 17.14 13.85
N GLY A 137 9.73 16.11 13.01
CA GLY A 137 10.29 14.78 13.29
C GLY A 137 9.49 14.00 14.35
N SER A 138 8.27 14.45 14.69
CA SER A 138 7.42 13.84 15.71
C SER A 138 5.95 13.99 15.35
N ILE A 139 5.16 12.96 15.69
CA ILE A 139 3.71 13.02 15.60
C ILE A 139 3.05 13.66 16.82
N GLU A 140 3.82 14.05 17.85
CA GLU A 140 3.29 14.70 19.04
C GLU A 140 2.85 16.15 18.79
N GLY A 141 1.91 16.62 19.58
CA GLY A 141 1.38 17.97 19.48
C GLY A 141 0.36 18.15 18.37
N LYS A 142 0.57 19.12 17.51
CA LYS A 142 -0.43 19.44 16.45
C LYS A 142 -0.70 18.29 15.47
N PRO A 143 0.29 17.51 15.00
CA PRO A 143 0.00 16.30 14.20
C PRO A 143 -0.94 15.33 14.93
N GLN A 144 -0.67 15.05 16.21
CA GLN A 144 -1.51 14.16 17.00
C GLN A 144 -2.95 14.67 17.13
N GLU A 145 -3.15 15.98 17.36
CA GLU A 145 -4.49 16.58 17.42
C GLU A 145 -5.28 16.36 16.13
N LEU A 146 -4.63 16.54 14.97
CA LEU A 146 -5.26 16.32 13.65
C LEU A 146 -5.61 14.85 13.42
N ILE A 147 -4.73 13.92 13.81
CA ILE A 147 -4.98 12.49 13.76
C ILE A 147 -6.19 12.11 14.65
N GLU A 148 -6.23 12.63 15.88
CA GLU A 148 -7.36 12.39 16.79
C GLU A 148 -8.66 12.98 16.24
N GLU A 149 -8.61 14.12 15.57
CA GLU A 149 -9.77 14.70 14.90
C GLU A 149 -10.22 13.84 13.71
N ALA A 150 -9.28 13.38 12.87
CA ALA A 150 -9.57 12.45 11.77
C ALA A 150 -10.24 11.17 12.28
N LEU A 151 -9.74 10.59 13.37
CA LEU A 151 -10.32 9.38 14.00
C LEU A 151 -11.68 9.59 14.67
N LYS A 152 -12.06 10.83 15.00
CA LYS A 152 -13.44 11.15 15.45
C LYS A 152 -14.41 11.13 14.28
N ILE A 153 -13.96 11.49 13.08
CA ILE A 153 -14.77 11.54 11.85
C ILE A 153 -14.84 10.15 11.22
N ASP A 154 -13.69 9.53 10.98
CA ASP A 154 -13.55 8.15 10.53
C ASP A 154 -12.84 7.29 11.61
N PRO A 155 -13.61 6.64 12.50
CA PRO A 155 -13.05 5.83 13.55
C PRO A 155 -12.27 4.60 13.07
N MET A 156 -12.41 4.21 11.80
CA MET A 156 -11.76 3.04 11.23
C MET A 156 -10.61 3.39 10.27
N HIS A 157 -10.19 4.64 10.25
CA HIS A 157 -9.06 5.09 9.42
C HIS A 157 -7.78 4.36 9.83
N TRP A 158 -7.48 3.27 9.12
CA TRP A 158 -6.49 2.26 9.54
C TRP A 158 -5.08 2.82 9.73
N LYS A 159 -4.65 3.74 8.87
CA LYS A 159 -3.34 4.39 8.94
C LYS A 159 -3.17 5.16 10.25
N GLU A 160 -4.19 5.95 10.60
CA GLU A 160 -4.19 6.76 11.80
C GLU A 160 -4.28 5.90 13.08
N LEU A 161 -5.04 4.80 13.01
CA LEU A 161 -5.06 3.81 14.10
C LEU A 161 -3.69 3.17 14.32
N ALA A 162 -2.97 2.85 13.24
CA ALA A 162 -1.61 2.30 13.32
C ALA A 162 -0.63 3.31 13.94
N LEU A 163 -0.68 4.57 13.49
CA LEU A 163 0.18 5.64 14.01
C LEU A 163 -0.08 5.90 15.51
N MET A 164 -1.35 6.03 15.91
CA MET A 164 -1.70 6.26 17.31
C MET A 164 -1.36 5.07 18.20
N GLY A 165 -1.57 3.85 17.72
CA GLY A 165 -1.16 2.64 18.44
C GLY A 165 0.36 2.61 18.68
N THR A 166 1.14 2.93 17.66
CA THR A 166 2.61 2.99 17.76
C THR A 166 3.05 4.11 18.72
N LEU A 167 2.47 5.31 18.61
CA LEU A 167 2.78 6.41 19.50
C LEU A 167 2.51 6.07 20.97
N CYS A 168 1.34 5.45 21.24
CA CYS A 168 1.01 5.01 22.60
C CYS A 168 2.01 3.96 23.10
N TYR A 169 2.41 3.01 22.25
CA TYR A 169 3.39 1.99 22.59
C TYR A 169 4.76 2.61 22.95
N ASP A 170 5.24 3.54 22.15
CA ASP A 170 6.52 4.22 22.36
C ASP A 170 6.51 5.04 23.67
N LYS A 171 5.36 5.63 24.00
CA LYS A 171 5.13 6.35 25.27
C LYS A 171 4.89 5.42 26.47
N ARG A 172 4.93 4.10 26.27
CA ARG A 172 4.58 3.09 27.27
C ARG A 172 3.12 3.14 27.75
N ASP A 173 2.26 3.80 27.01
CA ASP A 173 0.81 3.67 27.17
C ASP A 173 0.31 2.40 26.45
N PHE A 174 0.67 1.25 27.03
CA PHE A 174 0.34 -0.04 26.43
C PHE A 174 -1.16 -0.28 26.34
N LYS A 175 -1.95 0.31 27.25
CA LYS A 175 -3.41 0.22 27.19
C LYS A 175 -3.98 1.01 26.01
N GLY A 176 -3.48 2.21 25.77
CA GLY A 176 -3.82 3.01 24.59
C GLY A 176 -3.42 2.30 23.29
N ALA A 177 -2.20 1.75 23.22
CA ALA A 177 -1.73 1.00 22.07
C ALA A 177 -2.66 -0.18 21.73
N VAL A 178 -3.01 -0.99 22.73
CA VAL A 178 -3.96 -2.10 22.58
C VAL A 178 -5.30 -1.61 22.04
N THR A 179 -5.83 -0.51 22.58
CA THR A 179 -7.13 0.05 22.17
C THR A 179 -7.16 0.43 20.69
N TYR A 180 -6.12 1.11 20.19
CA TYR A 180 -6.02 1.50 18.79
C TYR A 180 -5.82 0.30 17.87
N TRP A 181 -4.95 -0.63 18.23
CA TRP A 181 -4.68 -1.82 17.42
C TRP A 181 -5.84 -2.83 17.42
N GLU A 182 -6.61 -2.95 18.49
CA GLU A 182 -7.85 -3.75 18.51
C GLU A 182 -8.90 -3.19 17.55
N ARG A 183 -9.06 -1.86 17.50
CA ARG A 183 -9.93 -1.22 16.49
C ARG A 183 -9.44 -1.51 15.09
N MET A 184 -8.14 -1.36 14.82
CA MET A 184 -7.54 -1.66 13.54
C MET A 184 -7.79 -3.14 13.15
N ARG A 185 -7.55 -4.08 14.09
CA ARG A 185 -7.78 -5.51 13.88
C ARG A 185 -9.23 -5.85 13.56
N SER A 186 -10.18 -5.15 14.18
CA SER A 186 -11.61 -5.39 13.94
C SER A 186 -12.08 -5.09 12.52
N GLY A 187 -11.34 -4.26 11.78
CA GLY A 187 -11.57 -3.97 10.36
C GLY A 187 -10.78 -4.84 9.39
N THR A 188 -9.99 -5.80 9.90
CA THR A 188 -9.10 -6.65 9.09
C THR A 188 -9.67 -8.07 8.98
N GLU A 189 -9.47 -8.73 7.85
CA GLU A 189 -9.93 -10.11 7.63
C GLU A 189 -9.22 -11.07 8.60
N GLN A 190 -10.03 -11.81 9.37
CA GLN A 190 -9.50 -12.74 10.37
C GLN A 190 -8.63 -13.83 9.71
N GLY A 191 -7.43 -14.00 10.21
CA GLY A 191 -6.46 -14.98 9.71
C GLY A 191 -5.60 -14.47 8.54
N SER A 192 -5.82 -13.25 8.05
CA SER A 192 -4.90 -12.59 7.11
C SER A 192 -3.53 -12.34 7.76
N GLU A 193 -2.53 -12.03 6.95
CA GLU A 193 -1.19 -11.70 7.45
C GLU A 193 -1.22 -10.43 8.30
N GLU A 194 -1.96 -9.42 7.84
CA GLU A 194 -2.15 -8.16 8.55
C GLU A 194 -2.83 -8.40 9.91
N TRP A 195 -3.87 -9.22 9.94
CA TRP A 195 -4.57 -9.57 11.18
C TRP A 195 -3.63 -10.24 12.19
N ARG A 196 -2.77 -11.16 11.73
CA ARG A 196 -1.77 -11.84 12.57
C ARG A 196 -0.75 -10.85 13.13
N GLN A 197 -0.22 -9.98 12.28
CA GLN A 197 0.75 -8.97 12.69
C GLN A 197 0.18 -8.01 13.73
N ILE A 198 -1.05 -7.52 13.53
CA ILE A 198 -1.74 -6.65 14.49
C ILE A 198 -1.97 -7.39 15.80
N THR A 199 -2.35 -8.68 15.75
CA THR A 199 -2.56 -9.50 16.94
C THR A 199 -1.27 -9.68 17.73
N GLU A 200 -0.14 -9.94 17.09
CA GLU A 200 1.17 -10.02 17.73
C GLU A 200 1.56 -8.72 18.43
N ASN A 201 1.31 -7.57 17.80
CA ASN A 201 1.55 -6.25 18.39
C ASN A 201 0.68 -6.04 19.64
N ILE A 202 -0.60 -6.41 19.59
CA ILE A 202 -1.52 -6.33 20.72
C ILE A 202 -1.03 -7.20 21.87
N GLU A 203 -0.66 -8.46 21.61
CA GLU A 203 -0.15 -9.37 22.63
C GLU A 203 1.15 -8.86 23.24
N GLN A 204 2.05 -8.31 22.43
CA GLN A 204 3.28 -7.71 22.92
C GLN A 204 2.99 -6.52 23.84
N ALA A 205 2.10 -5.62 23.44
CA ALA A 205 1.72 -4.48 24.28
C ALA A 205 1.07 -4.95 25.59
N ARG A 206 0.20 -5.96 25.56
CA ARG A 206 -0.40 -6.54 26.76
C ARG A 206 0.65 -7.11 27.73
N ARG A 207 1.61 -7.89 27.19
CA ARG A 207 2.71 -8.44 28.01
C ARG A 207 3.56 -7.31 28.65
N MET A 208 3.92 -6.30 27.86
CA MET A 208 4.73 -5.18 28.35
C MET A 208 4.01 -4.31 29.38
N GLY A 209 2.69 -4.19 29.25
CA GLY A 209 1.84 -3.40 30.14
C GLY A 209 1.29 -4.18 31.34
N GLY A 210 1.53 -5.49 31.44
CA GLY A 210 0.91 -6.34 32.47
C GLY A 210 -0.62 -6.38 32.37
N LEU A 211 -1.15 -6.24 31.13
CA LEU A 211 -2.59 -6.25 30.88
C LEU A 211 -3.10 -7.70 30.74
N PRO A 212 -4.37 -7.99 31.10
CA PRO A 212 -4.95 -9.31 30.97
C PRO A 212 -4.92 -9.80 29.52
N ASP A 213 -4.71 -11.09 29.32
CA ASP A 213 -4.86 -11.73 28.01
C ASP A 213 -6.35 -11.74 27.58
N GLU A 214 -6.61 -11.78 26.26
CA GLU A 214 -7.99 -11.83 25.73
C GLU A 214 -8.81 -13.00 26.32
N THR A 215 -8.17 -14.14 26.55
CA THR A 215 -8.80 -15.33 27.16
C THR A 215 -9.22 -15.10 28.61
N SER A 216 -8.52 -14.24 29.36
CA SER A 216 -8.84 -13.91 30.74
C SER A 216 -9.99 -12.90 30.86
N ALA A 217 -10.17 -12.04 29.85
CA ALA A 217 -11.24 -11.06 29.81
C ALA A 217 -12.62 -11.67 29.47
N MET A 218 -12.66 -12.91 28.93
CA MET A 218 -13.87 -13.66 28.61
C MET A 218 -14.37 -14.55 29.75
N GLN A 219 -13.64 -14.68 30.87
CA GLN A 219 -14.11 -15.43 32.00
C GLN A 219 -15.02 -14.53 32.88
N PRO A 220 -16.32 -14.88 33.08
CA PRO A 220 -17.15 -14.15 34.02
C PRO A 220 -16.52 -14.27 35.42
N ALA A 221 -16.49 -13.14 36.13
CA ALA A 221 -16.01 -13.13 37.51
C ALA A 221 -16.79 -14.15 38.36
N PRO A 222 -16.13 -14.87 39.28
CA PRO A 222 -16.73 -15.87 40.12
C PRO A 222 -17.82 -15.31 41.07
#